data_a5f9f9aa1c23cbc0f0944fbc41ef2e21
#
_entry.id   a5f9f9aa1c23cbc0f0944fbc41ef2e21
#
_cell.length_a   1.000
_cell.length_b   1.000
_cell.length_c   1.000
_cell.angle_alpha   90.00
_cell.angle_beta   90.00
_cell.angle_gamma   90.00
#
_symmetry.space_group_name_H-M   'P 1'
#
loop_
_entity.id
_entity.type
_entity.pdbx_description
1 polymer ?
#
loop_
_entity_poly.entity_id
_entity_poly.type
_entity_poly.pdbx_seq_one_letter_code
_entity_poly.pdbx_strand_id
1 'polypeptide(L)'
;MAKIEFKPGTMLNPVPAVMVSCGDETEQNIITIAWTGIVNTDPPMTYISVRKERHSHDIIARTGEFVINLTTTDLAFATDYCGVR
;
A
#
# COMPACT_ATOMS: atom_id res chain seq x y z
N MET A 1 29.13 7.68 -19.59
CA MET A 1 28.70 7.33 -18.24
C MET A 1 28.65 5.82 -18.08
N ALA A 2 29.28 5.34 -17.05
CA ALA A 2 29.29 3.90 -16.79
C ALA A 2 28.02 3.47 -16.08
N LYS A 3 27.53 2.28 -16.42
CA LYS A 3 26.34 1.69 -15.80
C LYS A 3 26.70 0.33 -15.25
N ILE A 4 26.06 -0.02 -14.15
CA ILE A 4 26.24 -1.31 -13.50
C ILE A 4 24.90 -2.03 -13.51
N GLU A 5 24.91 -3.30 -13.89
CA GLU A 5 23.72 -4.13 -13.88
C GLU A 5 23.60 -4.86 -12.55
N PHE A 6 22.39 -4.86 -11.99
CA PHE A 6 22.09 -5.60 -10.76
C PHE A 6 21.05 -6.66 -11.04
N LYS A 7 21.03 -7.69 -10.18
CA LYS A 7 19.98 -8.67 -10.21
C LYS A 7 18.64 -7.97 -9.92
N PRO A 8 17.58 -8.25 -10.68
CA PRO A 8 16.28 -7.61 -10.44
C PRO A 8 15.77 -7.84 -9.02
N GLY A 9 15.16 -6.80 -8.44
CA GLY A 9 14.61 -6.86 -7.09
C GLY A 9 13.83 -5.59 -6.78
N THR A 10 13.37 -5.48 -5.54
CA THR A 10 12.57 -4.35 -5.08
C THR A 10 13.47 -3.19 -4.66
N MET A 11 14.13 -2.59 -5.63
CA MET A 11 15.20 -1.61 -5.40
C MET A 11 14.82 -0.15 -5.59
N LEU A 12 13.55 0.12 -5.83
CA LEU A 12 13.10 1.50 -6.02
C LEU A 12 12.82 2.14 -4.67
N ASN A 13 13.78 2.91 -4.18
CA ASN A 13 13.74 3.54 -2.86
C ASN A 13 14.10 5.02 -2.98
N PRO A 14 13.64 5.87 -2.06
CA PRO A 14 12.73 5.57 -0.95
C PRO A 14 11.28 5.44 -1.43
N VAL A 15 10.47 4.73 -0.66
CA VAL A 15 9.04 4.60 -0.90
C VAL A 15 8.27 5.07 0.33
N PRO A 16 7.09 5.67 0.14
CA PRO A 16 6.26 6.06 1.27
C PRO A 16 5.61 4.84 1.90
N ALA A 17 5.20 4.96 3.16
CA ALA A 17 4.40 3.95 3.82
C ALA A 17 3.08 4.59 4.21
N VAL A 18 1.97 3.98 3.79
CA VAL A 18 0.63 4.47 4.11
C VAL A 18 -0.17 3.31 4.72
N MET A 19 -1.20 3.65 5.49
CA MET A 19 -2.12 2.64 6.00
C MET A 19 -3.40 2.71 5.17
N VAL A 20 -3.78 1.57 4.60
CA VAL A 20 -4.95 1.46 3.75
C VAL A 20 -6.03 0.72 4.50
N SER A 21 -7.16 1.37 4.69
CA SER A 21 -8.33 0.77 5.32
C SER A 21 -9.31 0.33 4.24
N CYS A 22 -9.97 -0.79 4.50
CA CYS A 22 -10.97 -1.34 3.58
C CYS A 22 -12.01 -2.11 4.38
N GLY A 23 -13.14 -2.37 3.74
CA GLY A 23 -14.17 -3.16 4.40
C GLY A 23 -15.56 -2.66 4.14
N ASP A 24 -16.50 -3.37 4.76
CA ASP A 24 -17.92 -3.04 4.74
C ASP A 24 -18.49 -3.26 6.14
N GLU A 25 -19.80 -3.42 6.25
CA GLU A 25 -20.43 -3.60 7.54
C GLU A 25 -20.11 -4.95 8.21
N THR A 26 -19.68 -5.94 7.41
CA THR A 26 -19.44 -7.28 7.91
C THR A 26 -17.98 -7.57 8.17
N GLU A 27 -17.07 -6.96 7.42
CA GLU A 27 -15.64 -7.23 7.54
C GLU A 27 -14.82 -5.98 7.24
N GLN A 28 -13.88 -5.67 8.12
CA GLN A 28 -13.01 -4.51 7.99
C GLN A 28 -11.57 -4.90 8.26
N ASN A 29 -10.63 -4.22 7.61
CA ASN A 29 -9.21 -4.46 7.82
C ASN A 29 -8.40 -3.22 7.50
N ILE A 30 -7.16 -3.22 7.99
CA ILE A 30 -6.21 -2.16 7.70
C ILE A 30 -4.87 -2.82 7.40
N ILE A 31 -4.15 -2.30 6.42
CA ILE A 31 -2.87 -2.85 5.99
C ILE A 31 -1.92 -1.71 5.65
N THR A 32 -0.64 -1.91 5.97
CA THR A 32 0.41 -0.97 5.60
C THR A 32 0.90 -1.27 4.20
N ILE A 33 0.89 -0.26 3.35
CA ILE A 33 1.31 -0.39 1.95
C ILE A 33 2.44 0.61 1.69
N ALA A 34 3.52 0.12 1.11
CA ALA A 34 4.63 0.97 0.64
C ALA A 34 4.63 1.05 -0.90
N TRP A 35 4.01 0.09 -1.56
CA TRP A 35 3.95 0.07 -3.02
C TRP A 35 2.69 0.78 -3.49
N THR A 36 2.79 2.11 -3.52
CA THR A 36 1.68 3.00 -3.86
C THR A 36 2.23 4.21 -4.60
N GLY A 37 1.41 4.83 -5.42
CA GLY A 37 1.86 6.01 -6.15
C GLY A 37 0.76 6.65 -6.96
N ILE A 38 1.15 7.66 -7.72
CA ILE A 38 0.27 8.43 -8.59
C ILE A 38 0.39 7.88 -10.00
N VAL A 39 -0.75 7.60 -10.62
CA VAL A 39 -0.80 7.06 -11.98
C VAL A 39 -1.11 8.17 -12.99
N ASN A 40 -1.99 9.10 -12.64
CA ASN A 40 -2.47 10.09 -13.59
C ASN A 40 -2.92 11.36 -12.87
N THR A 41 -2.86 12.48 -13.59
CA THR A 41 -3.18 13.79 -13.05
C THR A 41 -4.62 14.21 -13.35
N ASP A 42 -5.09 13.92 -14.54
CA ASP A 42 -6.42 14.34 -15.00
C ASP A 42 -7.05 13.21 -15.83
N PRO A 43 -8.00 12.46 -15.28
CA PRO A 43 -8.47 12.56 -13.90
C PRO A 43 -7.42 12.09 -12.90
N PRO A 44 -7.45 12.58 -11.66
CA PRO A 44 -6.47 12.15 -10.67
C PRO A 44 -6.67 10.69 -10.29
N MET A 45 -5.60 9.92 -10.38
CA MET A 45 -5.64 8.49 -10.13
C MET A 45 -4.41 8.05 -9.35
N THR A 46 -4.62 7.18 -8.37
CA THR A 46 -3.55 6.55 -7.60
C THR A 46 -3.73 5.04 -7.65
N TYR A 47 -2.71 4.33 -7.20
CA TYR A 47 -2.77 2.88 -7.12
C TYR A 47 -2.16 2.40 -5.82
N ILE A 48 -2.54 1.19 -5.43
CA ILE A 48 -1.83 0.43 -4.41
C ILE A 48 -1.58 -0.96 -4.98
N SER A 49 -0.50 -1.59 -4.54
CA SER A 49 -0.18 -2.96 -4.92
C SER A 49 -0.38 -3.85 -3.70
N VAL A 50 -1.31 -4.78 -3.77
CA VAL A 50 -1.66 -5.67 -2.66
C VAL A 50 -1.45 -7.11 -3.08
N ARG A 51 -0.57 -7.82 -2.38
CA ARG A 51 -0.32 -9.23 -2.68
C ARG A 51 -1.55 -10.07 -2.37
N LYS A 52 -1.77 -11.11 -3.16
CA LYS A 52 -2.97 -11.95 -3.04
C LYS A 52 -3.08 -12.67 -1.69
N GLU A 53 -1.96 -12.91 -1.04
CA GLU A 53 -1.92 -13.59 0.27
C GLU A 53 -2.37 -12.70 1.42
N ARG A 54 -2.45 -11.36 1.19
CA ARG A 54 -2.84 -10.44 2.24
C ARG A 54 -4.35 -10.48 2.43
N HIS A 55 -4.74 -10.42 3.70
CA HIS A 55 -6.17 -10.47 4.07
C HIS A 55 -6.99 -9.36 3.39
N SER A 56 -6.42 -8.17 3.29
CA SER A 56 -7.11 -7.04 2.67
C SER A 56 -7.37 -7.22 1.18
N HIS A 57 -6.59 -8.07 0.49
CA HIS A 57 -6.75 -8.27 -0.95
C HIS A 57 -8.18 -8.72 -1.30
N ASP A 58 -8.67 -9.73 -0.63
CA ASP A 58 -10.01 -10.25 -0.91
C ASP A 58 -11.11 -9.26 -0.53
N ILE A 59 -10.90 -8.51 0.55
CA ILE A 59 -11.87 -7.49 0.96
C ILE A 59 -11.98 -6.40 -0.09
N ILE A 60 -10.83 -5.90 -0.56
CA ILE A 60 -10.81 -4.83 -1.58
C ILE A 60 -11.39 -5.34 -2.89
N ALA A 61 -11.06 -6.58 -3.30
CA ALA A 61 -11.59 -7.15 -4.53
C ALA A 61 -13.11 -7.28 -4.48
N ARG A 62 -13.65 -7.60 -3.31
CA ARG A 62 -15.10 -7.76 -3.13
C ARG A 62 -15.83 -6.43 -3.04
N THR A 63 -15.29 -5.49 -2.25
CA THR A 63 -15.97 -4.20 -2.03
C THR A 63 -15.70 -3.18 -3.12
N GLY A 64 -14.57 -3.28 -3.81
CA GLY A 64 -14.21 -2.34 -4.86
C GLY A 64 -13.74 -0.98 -4.40
N GLU A 65 -13.45 -0.83 -3.10
CA GLU A 65 -13.04 0.47 -2.56
C GLU A 65 -12.07 0.33 -1.38
N PHE A 66 -11.30 1.40 -1.15
CA PHE A 66 -10.38 1.49 -0.03
C PHE A 66 -10.06 2.95 0.23
N VAL A 67 -9.47 3.22 1.41
CA VAL A 67 -9.06 4.57 1.81
C VAL A 67 -7.58 4.57 2.15
N ILE A 68 -6.85 5.52 1.58
CA ILE A 68 -5.43 5.69 1.86
C ILE A 68 -5.28 6.72 2.98
N ASN A 69 -4.63 6.32 4.07
CA ASN A 69 -4.39 7.17 5.23
C ASN A 69 -2.90 7.46 5.31
N LEU A 70 -2.53 8.74 5.28
CA LEU A 70 -1.13 9.13 5.42
C LEU A 70 -0.68 8.89 6.86
N THR A 71 0.57 8.49 7.01
CA THR A 71 1.13 8.16 8.31
C THR A 71 1.99 9.30 8.84
N THR A 72 2.11 9.35 10.18
CA THR A 72 2.95 10.31 10.88
C THR A 72 3.90 9.55 11.80
N THR A 73 4.86 10.25 12.41
CA THR A 73 5.78 9.61 13.36
C THR A 73 5.06 9.00 14.55
N ASP A 74 3.95 9.61 14.97
CA ASP A 74 3.14 9.09 16.07
C ASP A 74 2.52 7.74 15.76
N LEU A 75 2.38 7.39 14.47
CA LEU A 75 1.79 6.15 14.02
C LEU A 75 2.84 5.12 13.59
N ALA A 76 4.13 5.34 13.91
CA ALA A 76 5.18 4.44 13.45
C ALA A 76 4.97 3.01 13.91
N PHE A 77 4.62 2.80 15.18
CA PHE A 77 4.37 1.45 15.70
C PHE A 77 3.18 0.79 15.01
N ALA A 78 2.08 1.52 14.90
CA ALA A 78 0.88 0.98 14.26
C ALA A 78 1.14 0.66 12.77
N THR A 79 1.90 1.52 12.09
CA THR A 79 2.25 1.31 10.69
C THR A 79 3.06 0.03 10.52
N ASP A 80 4.05 -0.18 11.36
CA ASP A 80 4.87 -1.39 11.30
C ASP A 80 4.04 -2.63 11.64
N TYR A 81 3.23 -2.56 12.69
CA TYR A 81 2.39 -3.67 13.13
C TYR A 81 1.44 -4.12 12.02
N CYS A 82 0.78 -3.16 11.35
CA CYS A 82 -0.16 -3.49 10.27
C CYS A 82 0.53 -4.04 9.02
N GLY A 83 1.83 -3.82 8.89
CA GLY A 83 2.60 -4.31 7.75
C GLY A 83 3.02 -5.77 7.87
N VAL A 84 3.06 -6.30 9.09
CA VAL A 84 3.55 -7.67 9.34
C VAL A 84 2.42 -8.65 9.69
N ARG A 85 1.19 -8.17 9.75
CA ARG A 85 0.03 -9.00 10.14
C ARG A 85 -0.88 -9.31 8.96
#